data_42bd748687229ac1956b19a7733e05c6
#
_entry.id   42bd748687229ac1956b19a7733e05c6
#
_cell.length_a   1.000
_cell.length_b   1.000
_cell.length_c   1.000
_cell.angle_alpha   90.00
_cell.angle_beta   90.00
_cell.angle_gamma   90.00
#
_symmetry.space_group_name_H-M   'P 1'
#
loop_
_entity.id
_entity.type
_entity.pdbx_description
1 polymer ?
#
loop_
_entity_poly.entity_id
_entity_poly.type
_entity_poly.pdbx_seq_one_letter_code
_entity_poly.pdbx_strand_id
1 'polypeptide(L)'
;RSEDGGTKIYGASGRVKRPGLWELPMGTTIREIIDEHALGMQDGYCFRGVIPGGASTDFLVAEHLDTPMDFGSVTRAGSRLGTGTMIVLDDRTCPVGMVHNLEKFFARESCGWCTPCRDCLPWTAATLEALEDGRGEEGDLEILESHCWMMSPGHTFCALAPGAAEPLGSALKYF
;
A
#
# COMPACT_ATOMS: atom_id res chain seq x y z
N ARG A 1 -8.89 6.05 22.88
CA ARG A 1 -8.37 6.23 21.52
C ARG A 1 -8.31 4.90 20.76
N SER A 2 -7.94 3.80 21.38
CA SER A 2 -7.82 2.48 20.76
C SER A 2 -8.25 1.40 21.74
N GLU A 3 -8.81 0.29 21.21
CA GLU A 3 -9.07 -0.93 21.99
C GLU A 3 -7.77 -1.72 22.23
N ASP A 4 -6.76 -1.50 21.37
CA ASP A 4 -5.42 -2.06 21.52
C ASP A 4 -4.61 -1.21 22.49
N GLY A 5 -4.02 -1.82 23.52
CA GLY A 5 -3.21 -1.15 24.53
C GLY A 5 -1.73 -1.07 24.18
N GLY A 6 -0.98 -0.25 24.93
CA GLY A 6 0.47 -0.15 24.82
C GLY A 6 0.98 0.79 23.75
N THR A 7 2.23 0.60 23.36
CA THR A 7 2.94 1.38 22.35
C THR A 7 3.40 0.49 21.19
N LYS A 8 3.65 1.13 20.06
CA LYS A 8 4.20 0.49 18.87
C LYS A 8 5.21 1.42 18.20
N ILE A 9 6.20 0.86 17.54
CA ILE A 9 7.06 1.65 16.65
C ILE A 9 6.30 1.88 15.36
N TYR A 10 6.06 3.15 15.05
CA TYR A 10 5.51 3.62 13.79
C TYR A 10 6.58 4.29 12.96
N GLY A 11 6.43 4.24 11.66
CA GLY A 11 7.35 4.90 10.74
C GLY A 11 6.61 5.67 9.65
N ALA A 12 7.29 6.65 9.08
CA ALA A 12 6.85 7.33 7.87
C ALA A 12 8.03 7.53 6.91
N SER A 13 7.78 7.22 5.65
CA SER A 13 8.68 7.45 4.52
C SER A 13 7.93 8.16 3.39
N GLY A 14 8.64 8.54 2.34
CA GLY A 14 8.07 9.32 1.23
C GLY A 14 8.44 10.80 1.33
N ARG A 15 7.60 11.67 0.74
CA ARG A 15 7.85 13.12 0.68
C ARG A 15 7.42 13.88 1.93
N VAL A 16 7.67 13.31 3.11
CA VAL A 16 7.51 13.99 4.40
C VAL A 16 8.78 14.75 4.77
N LYS A 17 8.67 15.82 5.56
CA LYS A 17 9.83 16.65 5.96
C LYS A 17 10.84 15.91 6.82
N ARG A 18 10.35 14.99 7.66
CA ARG A 18 11.16 14.21 8.58
C ARG A 18 10.81 12.73 8.51
N PRO A 19 11.33 11.97 7.53
CA PRO A 19 11.19 10.52 7.54
C PRO A 19 11.84 9.92 8.80
N GLY A 20 11.22 8.90 9.40
CA GLY A 20 11.77 8.30 10.62
C GLY A 20 10.89 7.25 11.25
N LEU A 21 11.30 6.84 12.45
CA LEU A 21 10.61 5.87 13.29
C LEU A 21 10.38 6.47 14.68
N TRP A 22 9.19 6.25 15.25
CA TRP A 22 8.81 6.77 16.57
C TRP A 22 8.05 5.70 17.34
N GLU A 23 8.35 5.57 18.63
CA GLU A 23 7.52 4.81 19.55
C GLU A 23 6.34 5.69 20.01
N LEU A 24 5.12 5.30 19.65
CA LEU A 24 3.91 6.05 19.92
C LEU A 24 2.83 5.15 20.50
N PRO A 25 1.86 5.68 21.25
CA PRO A 25 0.71 4.94 21.74
C PRO A 25 -0.08 4.32 20.58
N MET A 26 -0.60 3.10 20.79
CA MET A 26 -1.55 2.50 19.85
C MET A 26 -2.76 3.43 19.67
N GLY A 27 -3.19 3.57 18.42
CA GLY A 27 -4.29 4.48 18.05
C GLY A 27 -3.88 5.94 17.84
N THR A 28 -2.58 6.25 17.79
CA THR A 28 -2.09 7.50 17.19
C THR A 28 -2.54 7.54 15.73
N THR A 29 -3.17 8.63 15.27
CA THR A 29 -3.75 8.68 13.93
C THR A 29 -2.69 8.82 12.83
N ILE A 30 -3.06 8.46 11.60
CA ILE A 30 -2.21 8.69 10.41
C ILE A 30 -1.82 10.16 10.33
N ARG A 31 -2.79 11.06 10.55
CA ARG A 31 -2.57 12.52 10.55
C ARG A 31 -1.56 12.95 11.59
N GLU A 32 -1.72 12.54 12.85
CA GLU A 32 -0.78 12.88 13.94
C GLU A 32 0.64 12.42 13.59
N ILE A 33 0.81 11.21 13.04
CA ILE A 33 2.13 10.70 12.66
C ILE A 33 2.75 11.55 11.54
N ILE A 34 1.97 11.89 10.51
CA ILE A 34 2.47 12.67 9.38
C ILE A 34 2.76 14.11 9.81
N ASP A 35 1.81 14.79 10.47
CA ASP A 35 1.89 16.23 10.73
C ASP A 35 2.77 16.57 11.91
N GLU A 36 2.69 15.81 13.02
CA GLU A 36 3.41 16.14 14.27
C GLU A 36 4.79 15.47 14.34
N HIS A 37 4.87 14.18 13.95
CA HIS A 37 6.10 13.41 14.07
C HIS A 37 6.98 13.51 12.82
N ALA A 38 6.39 13.42 11.63
CA ALA A 38 7.10 13.58 10.36
C ALA A 38 7.14 15.05 9.86
N LEU A 39 6.57 16.01 10.60
CA LEU A 39 6.57 17.45 10.35
C LEU A 39 5.85 17.86 9.05
N GLY A 40 4.89 17.07 8.62
CA GLY A 40 4.09 17.30 7.42
C GLY A 40 4.80 16.93 6.12
N MET A 41 4.12 17.21 5.00
CA MET A 41 4.68 17.01 3.66
C MET A 41 5.80 18.01 3.38
N GLN A 42 6.77 17.63 2.55
CA GLN A 42 7.80 18.55 2.06
C GLN A 42 7.15 19.72 1.30
N ASP A 43 7.85 20.86 1.29
CA ASP A 43 7.33 22.08 0.65
C ASP A 43 7.09 21.85 -0.85
N GLY A 44 5.89 22.21 -1.30
CA GLY A 44 5.45 22.03 -2.68
C GLY A 44 4.91 20.65 -3.01
N TYR A 45 4.72 19.76 -2.03
CA TYR A 45 4.05 18.46 -2.17
C TYR A 45 2.79 18.41 -1.32
N CYS A 46 1.74 17.81 -1.85
CA CYS A 46 0.50 17.54 -1.13
C CYS A 46 0.33 16.03 -0.89
N PHE A 47 -0.35 15.69 0.21
CA PHE A 47 -0.71 14.30 0.50
C PHE A 47 -1.71 13.79 -0.55
N ARG A 48 -1.46 12.61 -1.11
CA ARG A 48 -2.36 11.91 -2.03
C ARG A 48 -2.90 10.61 -1.44
N GLY A 49 -2.04 9.87 -0.76
CA GLY A 49 -2.41 8.59 -0.15
C GLY A 49 -1.30 8.03 0.72
N VAL A 50 -1.56 6.91 1.36
CA VAL A 50 -0.58 6.20 2.21
C VAL A 50 -0.84 4.71 2.19
N ILE A 51 0.21 3.92 2.17
CA ILE A 51 0.19 2.49 2.50
C ILE A 51 0.58 2.38 3.97
N PRO A 52 -0.37 2.05 4.90
CA PRO A 52 -0.15 2.23 6.34
C PRO A 52 0.74 1.18 6.98
N GLY A 53 0.79 -0.01 6.41
CA GLY A 53 1.43 -1.19 7.01
C GLY A 53 2.62 -1.74 6.24
N GLY A 54 3.14 -1.00 5.27
CA GLY A 54 4.18 -1.45 4.35
C GLY A 54 3.64 -1.98 3.02
N ALA A 55 4.51 -2.44 2.15
CA ALA A 55 4.26 -2.75 0.74
C ALA A 55 3.08 -3.71 0.45
N SER A 56 2.66 -4.49 1.43
CA SER A 56 1.62 -5.53 1.30
C SER A 56 0.30 -5.12 1.95
N THR A 57 -0.05 -3.83 1.95
CA THR A 57 -1.31 -3.33 2.50
C THR A 57 -1.98 -2.36 1.53
N ASP A 58 -3.30 -2.19 1.67
CA ASP A 58 -4.08 -1.32 0.80
C ASP A 58 -3.76 0.15 1.03
N PHE A 59 -3.90 0.96 -0.04
CA PHE A 59 -3.86 2.41 0.07
C PHE A 59 -5.02 2.96 0.90
N LEU A 60 -4.71 3.94 1.72
CA LEU A 60 -5.67 4.83 2.36
C LEU A 60 -5.45 6.24 1.80
N VAL A 61 -6.54 6.99 1.63
CA VAL A 61 -6.53 8.33 1.02
C VAL A 61 -6.94 9.40 2.04
N ALA A 62 -7.09 10.66 1.61
CA ALA A 62 -7.28 11.81 2.49
C ALA A 62 -8.44 11.66 3.49
N GLU A 63 -9.54 10.99 3.12
CA GLU A 63 -10.67 10.73 4.02
C GLU A 63 -10.32 9.82 5.20
N HIS A 64 -9.22 9.08 5.12
CA HIS A 64 -8.76 8.15 6.14
C HIS A 64 -7.68 8.72 7.07
N LEU A 65 -7.27 9.99 6.90
CA LEU A 65 -6.17 10.58 7.69
C LEU A 65 -6.40 10.53 9.20
N ASP A 66 -7.65 10.60 9.63
CA ASP A 66 -8.00 10.56 11.06
C ASP A 66 -8.23 9.13 11.60
N THR A 67 -7.90 8.10 10.80
CA THR A 67 -7.96 6.70 11.22
C THR A 67 -6.89 6.45 12.29
N PRO A 68 -7.30 5.92 13.47
CA PRO A 68 -6.35 5.45 14.48
C PRO A 68 -5.50 4.30 13.93
N MET A 69 -4.21 4.37 14.11
CA MET A 69 -3.27 3.33 13.71
C MET A 69 -3.26 2.20 14.76
N ASP A 70 -4.34 1.42 14.75
CA ASP A 70 -4.52 0.19 15.51
C ASP A 70 -5.07 -0.92 14.59
N PHE A 71 -5.09 -2.16 15.08
CA PHE A 71 -5.49 -3.30 14.24
C PHE A 71 -6.94 -3.19 13.78
N GLY A 72 -7.86 -2.86 14.68
CA GLY A 72 -9.28 -2.80 14.38
C GLY A 72 -9.65 -1.63 13.48
N SER A 73 -9.13 -0.45 13.74
CA SER A 73 -9.49 0.77 13.00
C SER A 73 -8.96 0.76 11.58
N VAL A 74 -7.70 0.35 11.37
CA VAL A 74 -7.12 0.24 10.03
C VAL A 74 -7.84 -0.83 9.20
N THR A 75 -8.25 -1.94 9.83
CA THR A 75 -9.05 -2.97 9.16
C THR A 75 -10.42 -2.44 8.73
N ARG A 76 -11.10 -1.68 9.58
CA ARG A 76 -12.38 -1.04 9.22
C ARG A 76 -12.24 0.01 8.11
N ALA A 77 -11.09 0.65 8.03
CA ALA A 77 -10.77 1.58 6.94
C ALA A 77 -10.44 0.88 5.60
N GLY A 78 -10.39 -0.45 5.59
CA GLY A 78 -10.15 -1.24 4.37
C GLY A 78 -8.69 -1.54 4.07
N SER A 79 -7.81 -1.51 5.09
CA SER A 79 -6.40 -1.86 4.97
C SER A 79 -5.95 -2.70 6.18
N ARG A 80 -4.66 -2.83 6.41
CA ARG A 80 -4.08 -3.54 7.56
C ARG A 80 -2.99 -2.69 8.23
N LEU A 81 -2.90 -2.77 9.56
CA LEU A 81 -1.86 -2.08 10.31
C LEU A 81 -0.45 -2.56 9.93
N GLY A 82 -0.30 -3.85 9.62
CA GLY A 82 0.97 -4.45 9.20
C GLY A 82 2.13 -4.09 10.13
N THR A 83 3.21 -3.59 9.56
CA THR A 83 4.37 -3.13 10.34
C THR A 83 4.15 -1.81 11.06
N GLY A 84 3.15 -1.01 10.65
CA GLY A 84 2.96 0.36 11.09
C GLY A 84 3.98 1.33 10.51
N THR A 85 4.73 0.91 9.49
CA THR A 85 5.63 1.78 8.75
C THR A 85 4.96 2.25 7.47
N MET A 86 4.56 3.50 7.47
CA MET A 86 3.80 4.11 6.39
C MET A 86 4.69 4.50 5.20
N ILE A 87 4.19 4.25 4.01
CA ILE A 87 4.74 4.78 2.76
C ILE A 87 3.78 5.85 2.26
N VAL A 88 4.18 7.12 2.40
CA VAL A 88 3.34 8.27 2.07
C VAL A 88 3.52 8.63 0.60
N LEU A 89 2.40 8.65 -0.13
CA LEU A 89 2.31 9.03 -1.53
C LEU A 89 1.95 10.51 -1.64
N ASP A 90 2.72 11.24 -2.42
CA ASP A 90 2.48 12.65 -2.75
C ASP A 90 1.72 12.82 -4.08
N ASP A 91 1.27 14.05 -4.35
CA ASP A 91 0.47 14.42 -5.52
C ASP A 91 1.24 14.44 -6.85
N ARG A 92 2.57 14.31 -6.82
CA ARG A 92 3.44 14.31 -8.02
C ARG A 92 3.99 12.92 -8.35
N THR A 93 3.91 11.98 -7.42
CA THR A 93 4.32 10.59 -7.67
C THR A 93 3.21 9.86 -8.40
N CYS A 94 3.54 9.20 -9.51
CA CYS A 94 2.61 8.36 -10.25
C CYS A 94 2.22 7.14 -9.41
N PRO A 95 0.93 6.92 -9.11
CA PRO A 95 0.50 5.73 -8.37
C PRO A 95 0.72 4.44 -9.17
N VAL A 96 0.59 4.48 -10.50
CA VAL A 96 0.86 3.32 -11.38
C VAL A 96 2.32 2.92 -11.25
N GLY A 97 3.25 3.88 -11.38
CA GLY A 97 4.68 3.62 -11.24
C GLY A 97 5.07 3.13 -9.84
N MET A 98 4.40 3.64 -8.79
CA MET A 98 4.60 3.14 -7.43
C MET A 98 4.17 1.68 -7.30
N VAL A 99 2.96 1.33 -7.75
CA VAL A 99 2.46 -0.04 -7.70
C VAL A 99 3.29 -0.96 -8.59
N HIS A 100 3.69 -0.53 -9.80
CA HIS A 100 4.59 -1.27 -10.66
C HIS A 100 5.89 -1.66 -9.92
N ASN A 101 6.50 -0.71 -9.20
CA ASN A 101 7.69 -1.01 -8.41
C ASN A 101 7.45 -2.06 -7.31
N LEU A 102 6.29 -2.03 -6.65
CA LEU A 102 5.90 -3.03 -5.66
C LEU A 102 5.67 -4.40 -6.31
N GLU A 103 4.95 -4.45 -7.42
CA GLU A 103 4.65 -5.72 -8.12
C GLU A 103 5.91 -6.37 -8.70
N LYS A 104 6.87 -5.60 -9.17
CA LYS A 104 8.21 -6.12 -9.55
C LYS A 104 8.93 -6.78 -8.37
N PHE A 105 8.82 -6.19 -7.19
CA PHE A 105 9.37 -6.80 -5.98
C PHE A 105 8.68 -8.12 -5.67
N PHE A 106 7.35 -8.16 -5.65
CA PHE A 106 6.60 -9.40 -5.35
C PHE A 106 6.83 -10.49 -6.40
N ALA A 107 6.90 -10.13 -7.69
CA ALA A 107 7.21 -11.07 -8.76
C ALA A 107 8.60 -11.72 -8.58
N ARG A 108 9.60 -10.93 -8.21
CA ARG A 108 10.96 -11.41 -7.96
C ARG A 108 11.06 -12.30 -6.73
N GLU A 109 10.34 -11.96 -5.66
CA GLU A 109 10.38 -12.69 -4.38
C GLU A 109 9.45 -13.92 -4.36
N SER A 110 8.67 -14.14 -5.40
CA SER A 110 7.82 -15.33 -5.52
C SER A 110 8.66 -16.61 -5.57
N CYS A 111 8.32 -17.59 -4.73
CA CYS A 111 8.96 -18.91 -4.78
C CYS A 111 8.52 -19.76 -5.98
N GLY A 112 7.50 -19.33 -6.76
CA GLY A 112 6.99 -19.99 -7.95
C GLY A 112 6.12 -21.24 -7.70
N TRP A 113 5.78 -21.55 -6.47
CA TRP A 113 4.99 -22.76 -6.16
C TRP A 113 3.54 -22.67 -6.62
N CYS A 114 2.85 -21.59 -6.28
CA CYS A 114 1.42 -21.41 -6.61
C CYS A 114 1.26 -20.78 -7.99
N THR A 115 0.44 -21.38 -8.85
CA THR A 115 0.19 -20.87 -10.22
C THR A 115 -0.23 -19.39 -10.24
N PRO A 116 -1.23 -18.92 -9.44
CA PRO A 116 -1.59 -17.51 -9.47
C PRO A 116 -0.42 -16.59 -9.12
N CYS A 117 0.35 -16.93 -8.10
CA CYS A 117 1.51 -16.14 -7.69
C CYS A 117 2.61 -16.12 -8.77
N ARG A 118 2.96 -17.29 -9.31
CA ARG A 118 4.03 -17.45 -10.32
C ARG A 118 3.72 -16.74 -11.63
N ASP A 119 2.46 -16.84 -12.08
CA ASP A 119 2.07 -16.42 -13.42
C ASP A 119 1.45 -15.01 -13.42
N CYS A 120 0.58 -14.67 -12.44
CA CYS A 120 -0.05 -13.35 -12.40
C CYS A 120 0.93 -12.24 -12.02
N LEU A 121 1.83 -12.43 -11.05
CA LEU A 121 2.73 -11.35 -10.63
C LEU A 121 3.63 -10.79 -11.73
N PRO A 122 4.34 -11.63 -12.53
CA PRO A 122 5.12 -11.12 -13.66
C PRO A 122 4.24 -10.45 -14.72
N TRP A 123 3.04 -10.99 -14.99
CA TRP A 123 2.12 -10.39 -15.94
C TRP A 123 1.59 -9.05 -15.44
N THR A 124 1.17 -8.97 -14.19
CA THR A 124 0.77 -7.70 -13.55
C THR A 124 1.88 -6.64 -13.66
N ALA A 125 3.12 -7.00 -13.34
CA ALA A 125 4.25 -6.09 -13.47
C ALA A 125 4.46 -5.61 -14.91
N ALA A 126 4.36 -6.50 -15.89
CA ALA A 126 4.49 -6.13 -17.31
C ALA A 126 3.34 -5.24 -17.81
N THR A 127 2.10 -5.50 -17.37
CA THR A 127 0.94 -4.68 -17.73
C THR A 127 1.08 -3.28 -17.12
N LEU A 128 1.48 -3.17 -15.85
CA LEU A 128 1.72 -1.87 -15.19
C LEU A 128 2.87 -1.10 -15.84
N GLU A 129 3.92 -1.77 -16.30
CA GLU A 129 5.01 -1.16 -17.07
C GLU A 129 4.48 -0.59 -18.41
N ALA A 130 3.64 -1.34 -19.11
CA ALA A 130 3.03 -0.88 -20.34
C ALA A 130 2.13 0.35 -20.11
N LEU A 131 1.33 0.36 -19.04
CA LEU A 131 0.51 1.50 -18.66
C LEU A 131 1.36 2.73 -18.32
N GLU A 132 2.43 2.58 -17.55
CA GLU A 132 3.35 3.69 -17.18
C GLU A 132 4.05 4.28 -18.41
N ASP A 133 4.37 3.44 -19.38
CA ASP A 133 4.99 3.85 -20.66
C ASP A 133 3.98 4.42 -21.68
N GLY A 134 2.69 4.50 -21.36
CA GLY A 134 1.63 4.95 -22.28
C GLY A 134 1.32 3.95 -23.39
N ARG A 135 1.60 2.66 -23.18
CA ARG A 135 1.35 1.54 -24.09
C ARG A 135 0.20 0.63 -23.61
N GLY A 136 -0.62 1.16 -22.69
CA GLY A 136 -1.79 0.43 -22.20
C GLY A 136 -2.80 0.13 -23.31
N GLU A 137 -3.45 -1.01 -23.22
CA GLU A 137 -4.44 -1.49 -24.16
C GLU A 137 -5.83 -1.59 -23.50
N GLU A 138 -6.87 -1.64 -24.32
CA GLU A 138 -8.23 -1.90 -23.86
C GLU A 138 -8.30 -3.30 -23.20
N GLY A 139 -8.83 -3.36 -21.98
CA GLY A 139 -8.92 -4.60 -21.20
C GLY A 139 -7.79 -4.79 -20.16
N ASP A 140 -6.75 -3.97 -20.18
CA ASP A 140 -5.64 -4.10 -19.20
C ASP A 140 -6.11 -3.94 -17.75
N LEU A 141 -7.05 -3.03 -17.49
CA LEU A 141 -7.58 -2.82 -16.12
C LEU A 141 -8.39 -4.03 -15.65
N GLU A 142 -9.22 -4.62 -16.53
CA GLU A 142 -9.99 -5.82 -16.23
C GLU A 142 -9.08 -7.03 -15.99
N ILE A 143 -7.94 -7.12 -16.69
CA ILE A 143 -6.90 -8.13 -16.45
C ILE A 143 -6.30 -7.94 -15.05
N LEU A 144 -5.95 -6.71 -14.68
CA LEU A 144 -5.40 -6.40 -13.35
C LEU A 144 -6.40 -6.71 -12.23
N GLU A 145 -7.68 -6.38 -12.40
CA GLU A 145 -8.75 -6.77 -11.46
C GLU A 145 -8.88 -8.29 -11.34
N SER A 146 -8.83 -8.99 -12.46
CA SER A 146 -8.86 -10.45 -12.49
C SER A 146 -7.66 -11.06 -11.75
N HIS A 147 -6.47 -10.48 -11.91
CA HIS A 147 -5.27 -10.90 -11.17
C HIS A 147 -5.42 -10.66 -9.66
N CYS A 148 -6.00 -9.54 -9.23
CA CYS A 148 -6.31 -9.30 -7.82
C CYS A 148 -7.19 -10.42 -7.25
N TRP A 149 -8.24 -10.81 -7.99
CA TRP A 149 -9.10 -11.92 -7.58
C TRP A 149 -8.35 -13.26 -7.53
N MET A 150 -7.56 -13.59 -8.54
CA MET A 150 -6.81 -14.87 -8.60
C MET A 150 -5.76 -14.97 -7.48
N MET A 151 -5.19 -13.82 -7.04
CA MET A 151 -4.20 -13.76 -5.98
C MET A 151 -4.80 -13.55 -4.58
N SER A 152 -6.11 -13.44 -4.46
CA SER A 152 -6.80 -13.20 -3.19
C SER A 152 -6.62 -14.35 -2.19
N PRO A 153 -6.93 -14.14 -0.89
CA PRO A 153 -6.81 -15.17 0.14
C PRO A 153 -7.57 -16.45 -0.22
N GLY A 154 -6.92 -17.60 -0.01
CA GLY A 154 -7.48 -18.91 -0.31
C GLY A 154 -7.06 -19.50 -1.66
N HIS A 155 -6.47 -18.73 -2.57
CA HIS A 155 -6.00 -19.19 -3.88
C HIS A 155 -4.50 -19.54 -3.88
N THR A 156 -3.77 -19.19 -2.85
CA THR A 156 -2.34 -19.50 -2.69
C THR A 156 -2.04 -20.01 -1.28
N PHE A 157 -0.93 -20.75 -1.12
CA PHE A 157 -0.58 -21.37 0.16
C PHE A 157 -0.02 -20.40 1.20
N CYS A 158 0.49 -19.25 0.77
CA CYS A 158 1.02 -18.23 1.68
C CYS A 158 0.44 -16.85 1.35
N ALA A 159 0.79 -15.86 2.17
CA ALA A 159 0.25 -14.51 2.06
C ALA A 159 1.02 -13.60 1.08
N LEU A 160 1.99 -14.10 0.29
CA LEU A 160 2.75 -13.24 -0.61
C LEU A 160 1.87 -12.67 -1.74
N ALA A 161 1.16 -13.54 -2.46
CA ALA A 161 0.27 -13.09 -3.54
C ALA A 161 -0.93 -12.25 -3.03
N PRO A 162 -1.64 -12.64 -1.95
CA PRO A 162 -2.63 -11.77 -1.33
C PRO A 162 -2.07 -10.40 -0.95
N GLY A 163 -0.84 -10.37 -0.38
CA GLY A 163 -0.18 -9.13 -0.01
C GLY A 163 0.22 -8.25 -1.21
N ALA A 164 0.49 -8.83 -2.37
CA ALA A 164 0.69 -8.09 -3.62
C ALA A 164 -0.63 -7.54 -4.17
N ALA A 165 -1.70 -8.33 -4.11
CA ALA A 165 -3.01 -7.92 -4.61
C ALA A 165 -3.61 -6.72 -3.86
N GLU A 166 -3.25 -6.49 -2.58
CA GLU A 166 -3.78 -5.38 -1.77
C GLU A 166 -3.40 -3.99 -2.32
N PRO A 167 -2.12 -3.63 -2.52
CA PRO A 167 -1.77 -2.33 -3.08
C PRO A 167 -2.29 -2.17 -4.51
N LEU A 168 -2.29 -3.23 -5.33
CA LEU A 168 -2.83 -3.19 -6.69
C LEU A 168 -4.33 -2.90 -6.68
N GLY A 169 -5.12 -3.69 -5.96
CA GLY A 169 -6.58 -3.54 -5.92
C GLY A 169 -7.02 -2.20 -5.34
N SER A 170 -6.34 -1.71 -4.31
CA SER A 170 -6.63 -0.39 -3.75
C SER A 170 -6.20 0.76 -4.66
N ALA A 171 -5.13 0.59 -5.44
CA ALA A 171 -4.76 1.58 -6.45
C ALA A 171 -5.80 1.67 -7.57
N LEU A 172 -6.28 0.55 -8.09
CA LEU A 172 -7.39 0.51 -9.07
C LEU A 172 -8.67 1.16 -8.55
N LYS A 173 -8.89 1.13 -7.23
CA LYS A 173 -10.06 1.76 -6.59
C LYS A 173 -9.94 3.26 -6.44
N TYR A 174 -8.75 3.79 -6.12
CA TYR A 174 -8.59 5.18 -5.68
C TYR A 174 -7.90 6.10 -6.68
N PHE A 175 -7.23 5.55 -7.68
CA PHE A 175 -6.42 6.32 -8.63
C PHE A 175 -6.75 5.96 -10.08
#